data_e2b0f78739dd9fe95d0bd2d6eaf9cb66
#
_entry.id   e2b0f78739dd9fe95d0bd2d6eaf9cb66
#
_cell.length_a   1.000
_cell.length_b   1.000
_cell.length_c   1.000
_cell.angle_alpha   90.00
_cell.angle_beta   90.00
_cell.angle_gamma   90.00
#
_symmetry.space_group_name_H-M   'P 1'
#
loop_
_entity.id
_entity.type
_entity.pdbx_description
1 polymer ?
#
loop_
_entity_poly.entity_id
_entity_poly.type
_entity_poly.pdbx_seq_one_letter_code
_entity_poly.pdbx_strand_id
1 'polypeptide(L)'
;MVALARLVPSLRSLLIFESVARSGSCSAAAREFNLTQPSASRNIAQLEAHLGVPLFTRSAAGMELTREGRILYQALGDGFHRVEVALNHLSALRDAKDVVELSLSTAFVTHWLVPRLPAFHQAFPSVDLRFQLIPSNLRGGPGTVDLAMRMKGEHDADYHSWHFAPELIIPVCSPSYLAERKPLLGVPGESGHTLLHLSDAHFDPKTLWGATTAPVAHHALLEFSDYAVVLQAALSGGGVAPGWISVVSRPLLDGTLVPASPLRVRTGKHFHLLAARGKPLRDVVVAIRDWLLDQMRQDMERVAPLIDRA
;
A
#
# COMPACT_ATOMS: atom_id res chain seq x y z
N MET A 1 -6.50 -14.40 -26.26
CA MET A 1 -7.98 -14.28 -26.05
C MET A 1 -8.80 -15.44 -26.63
N VAL A 2 -8.39 -16.06 -27.74
CA VAL A 2 -9.10 -17.24 -28.31
C VAL A 2 -9.13 -18.44 -27.35
N ALA A 3 -8.15 -18.60 -26.47
CA ALA A 3 -8.08 -19.70 -25.50
C ALA A 3 -9.15 -19.61 -24.40
N LEU A 4 -9.42 -18.43 -23.83
CA LEU A 4 -10.39 -18.27 -22.74
C LEU A 4 -11.83 -18.60 -23.19
N ALA A 5 -12.21 -18.22 -24.41
CA ALA A 5 -13.52 -18.51 -24.98
C ALA A 5 -13.78 -20.02 -25.21
N ARG A 6 -12.72 -20.86 -25.22
CA ARG A 6 -12.83 -22.32 -25.30
C ARG A 6 -12.86 -23.01 -23.94
N LEU A 7 -12.39 -22.31 -22.89
CA LEU A 7 -12.25 -22.85 -21.53
C LEU A 7 -13.50 -22.60 -20.67
N VAL A 8 -14.43 -21.76 -21.12
CA VAL A 8 -15.67 -21.45 -20.39
C VAL A 8 -16.86 -21.34 -21.32
N PRO A 9 -18.09 -21.67 -20.89
CA PRO A 9 -19.27 -21.59 -21.74
C PRO A 9 -19.60 -20.16 -22.20
N SER A 10 -19.40 -19.17 -21.35
CA SER A 10 -19.58 -17.76 -21.65
C SER A 10 -18.88 -16.88 -20.60
N LEU A 11 -18.55 -15.64 -20.97
CA LEU A 11 -18.08 -14.66 -20.00
C LEU A 11 -19.15 -14.35 -18.92
N ARG A 12 -20.42 -14.39 -19.29
CA ARG A 12 -21.54 -14.19 -18.37
C ARG A 12 -21.57 -15.25 -17.25
N SER A 13 -21.21 -16.50 -17.55
CA SER A 13 -21.15 -17.56 -16.53
C SER A 13 -20.07 -17.29 -15.48
N LEU A 14 -18.94 -16.68 -15.85
CA LEU A 14 -17.90 -16.24 -14.91
C LEU A 14 -18.36 -15.08 -14.03
N LEU A 15 -19.09 -14.10 -14.60
CA LEU A 15 -19.66 -12.98 -13.83
C LEU A 15 -20.70 -13.46 -12.82
N ILE A 16 -21.61 -14.38 -13.23
CA ILE A 16 -22.61 -14.97 -12.32
C ILE A 16 -21.91 -15.80 -11.22
N PHE A 17 -20.87 -16.56 -11.57
CA PHE A 17 -20.10 -17.32 -10.61
C PHE A 17 -19.46 -16.39 -9.55
N GLU A 18 -18.81 -15.29 -9.98
CA GLU A 18 -18.22 -14.31 -9.06
C GLU A 18 -19.28 -13.75 -8.10
N SER A 19 -20.42 -13.32 -8.62
CA SER A 19 -21.51 -12.75 -7.81
C SER A 19 -22.09 -13.76 -6.81
N VAL A 20 -22.24 -15.03 -7.20
CA VAL A 20 -22.67 -16.10 -6.27
C VAL A 20 -21.60 -16.35 -5.20
N ALA A 21 -20.33 -16.37 -5.58
CA ALA A 21 -19.20 -16.56 -4.66
C ALA A 21 -19.11 -15.44 -3.62
N ARG A 22 -19.29 -14.20 -4.05
CA ARG A 22 -19.25 -13.01 -3.20
C ARG A 22 -20.45 -12.90 -2.27
N SER A 23 -21.65 -13.23 -2.75
CA SER A 23 -22.91 -13.07 -2.00
C SER A 23 -23.36 -14.32 -1.24
N GLY A 24 -22.75 -15.50 -1.49
CA GLY A 24 -23.17 -16.79 -0.96
C GLY A 24 -24.55 -17.25 -1.46
N SER A 25 -25.15 -16.60 -2.49
CA SER A 25 -26.56 -16.78 -2.85
C SER A 25 -26.85 -16.65 -4.34
N CYS A 26 -27.37 -17.70 -4.95
CA CYS A 26 -27.89 -17.64 -6.33
C CYS A 26 -29.06 -16.65 -6.50
N SER A 27 -29.82 -16.40 -5.45
CA SER A 27 -30.92 -15.43 -5.50
C SER A 27 -30.45 -14.00 -5.51
N ALA A 28 -29.34 -13.70 -4.79
CA ALA A 28 -28.69 -12.39 -4.80
C ALA A 28 -28.07 -12.11 -6.18
N ALA A 29 -27.31 -13.06 -6.72
CA ALA A 29 -26.73 -12.97 -8.05
C ALA A 29 -27.80 -12.84 -9.15
N ALA A 30 -28.90 -13.57 -9.04
CA ALA A 30 -30.02 -13.45 -9.99
C ALA A 30 -30.57 -12.03 -10.03
N ARG A 31 -30.75 -11.36 -8.89
CA ARG A 31 -31.17 -9.95 -8.82
C ARG A 31 -30.19 -9.01 -9.48
N GLU A 32 -28.91 -9.18 -9.20
CA GLU A 32 -27.81 -8.35 -9.74
C GLU A 32 -27.78 -8.39 -11.28
N PHE A 33 -28.05 -9.56 -11.88
CA PHE A 33 -28.02 -9.76 -13.34
C PHE A 33 -29.38 -9.72 -14.02
N ASN A 34 -30.46 -9.32 -13.32
CA ASN A 34 -31.83 -9.32 -13.83
C ASN A 34 -32.27 -10.71 -14.38
N LEU A 35 -31.95 -11.75 -13.61
CA LEU A 35 -32.29 -13.15 -13.92
C LEU A 35 -33.24 -13.73 -12.90
N THR A 36 -33.86 -14.88 -13.25
CA THR A 36 -34.53 -15.74 -12.27
C THR A 36 -33.49 -16.59 -11.52
N GLN A 37 -33.75 -16.92 -10.25
CA GLN A 37 -32.88 -17.81 -9.47
C GLN A 37 -32.60 -19.16 -10.18
N PRO A 38 -33.59 -19.85 -10.83
CA PRO A 38 -33.31 -21.05 -11.60
C PRO A 38 -32.34 -20.82 -12.77
N SER A 39 -32.36 -19.64 -13.39
CA SER A 39 -31.45 -19.28 -14.48
C SER A 39 -30.02 -19.08 -13.96
N ALA A 40 -29.83 -18.40 -12.82
CA ALA A 40 -28.52 -18.25 -12.18
C ALA A 40 -27.96 -19.63 -11.78
N SER A 41 -28.79 -20.48 -11.16
CA SER A 41 -28.38 -21.85 -10.78
C SER A 41 -27.97 -22.71 -11.98
N ARG A 42 -28.73 -22.62 -13.11
CA ARG A 42 -28.36 -23.30 -14.36
C ARG A 42 -27.03 -22.82 -14.93
N ASN A 43 -26.75 -21.52 -14.89
CA ASN A 43 -25.45 -20.98 -15.35
C ASN A 43 -24.29 -21.56 -14.54
N ILE A 44 -24.43 -21.67 -13.21
CA ILE A 44 -23.42 -22.31 -12.36
C ILE A 44 -23.24 -23.78 -12.73
N ALA A 45 -24.35 -24.55 -12.82
CA ALA A 45 -24.29 -25.96 -13.19
C ALA A 45 -23.65 -26.18 -14.58
N GLN A 46 -23.92 -25.32 -15.56
CA GLN A 46 -23.29 -25.37 -16.88
C GLN A 46 -21.79 -25.08 -16.82
N LEU A 47 -21.37 -24.12 -15.98
CA LEU A 47 -19.96 -23.81 -15.78
C LEU A 47 -19.23 -24.99 -15.13
N GLU A 48 -19.79 -25.58 -14.07
CA GLU A 48 -19.26 -26.76 -13.39
C GLU A 48 -19.16 -27.98 -14.32
N ALA A 49 -20.24 -28.23 -15.10
CA ALA A 49 -20.24 -29.30 -16.09
C ALA A 49 -19.18 -29.11 -17.18
N HIS A 50 -18.97 -27.88 -17.63
CA HIS A 50 -17.96 -27.57 -18.63
C HIS A 50 -16.54 -27.72 -18.11
N LEU A 51 -16.29 -27.33 -16.86
CA LEU A 51 -14.98 -27.45 -16.20
C LEU A 51 -14.71 -28.86 -15.65
N GLY A 52 -15.75 -29.69 -15.51
CA GLY A 52 -15.66 -31.06 -14.98
C GLY A 52 -15.42 -31.12 -13.47
N VAL A 53 -15.57 -30.01 -12.76
CA VAL A 53 -15.36 -29.93 -11.30
C VAL A 53 -16.44 -29.08 -10.63
N PRO A 54 -16.89 -29.45 -9.41
CA PRO A 54 -17.81 -28.62 -8.64
C PRO A 54 -17.06 -27.37 -8.12
N LEU A 55 -17.71 -26.21 -8.24
CA LEU A 55 -17.19 -24.93 -7.74
C LEU A 55 -17.82 -24.52 -6.43
N PHE A 56 -19.01 -25.07 -6.14
CA PHE A 56 -19.75 -24.82 -4.90
C PHE A 56 -20.19 -26.11 -4.21
N THR A 57 -20.26 -26.03 -2.89
CA THR A 57 -20.99 -26.97 -2.04
C THR A 57 -22.20 -26.28 -1.44
N ARG A 58 -23.29 -27.01 -1.24
CA ARG A 58 -24.48 -26.51 -0.52
C ARG A 58 -24.35 -26.80 0.96
N SER A 59 -24.47 -25.78 1.79
CA SER A 59 -24.53 -25.89 3.24
C SER A 59 -25.82 -25.28 3.78
N ALA A 60 -26.07 -25.44 5.09
CA ALA A 60 -27.19 -24.79 5.77
C ALA A 60 -27.06 -23.23 5.73
N ALA A 61 -25.84 -22.71 5.55
CA ALA A 61 -25.57 -21.27 5.45
C ALA A 61 -25.67 -20.73 4.00
N GLY A 62 -25.84 -21.59 2.99
CA GLY A 62 -25.95 -21.20 1.59
C GLY A 62 -24.98 -21.91 0.66
N MET A 63 -24.47 -21.18 -0.33
CA MET A 63 -23.48 -21.66 -1.30
C MET A 63 -22.07 -21.33 -0.81
N GLU A 64 -21.27 -22.35 -0.60
CA GLU A 64 -19.87 -22.24 -0.18
C GLU A 64 -18.92 -22.68 -1.29
N LEU A 65 -17.80 -21.97 -1.47
CA LEU A 65 -16.81 -22.31 -2.48
C LEU A 65 -16.07 -23.61 -2.13
N THR A 66 -15.91 -24.50 -3.11
CA THR A 66 -14.95 -25.60 -3.07
C THR A 66 -13.51 -25.07 -3.10
N ARG A 67 -12.51 -25.96 -3.02
CA ARG A 67 -11.12 -25.60 -3.26
C ARG A 67 -10.92 -25.04 -4.69
N GLU A 68 -11.51 -25.69 -5.67
CA GLU A 68 -11.48 -25.33 -7.09
C GLU A 68 -12.19 -24.01 -7.33
N GLY A 69 -13.34 -23.82 -6.67
CA GLY A 69 -14.09 -22.55 -6.70
C GLY A 69 -13.28 -21.40 -6.12
N ARG A 70 -12.52 -21.58 -5.03
CA ARG A 70 -11.67 -20.53 -4.47
C ARG A 70 -10.54 -20.11 -5.42
N ILE A 71 -9.91 -21.07 -6.11
CA ILE A 71 -8.87 -20.79 -7.12
C ILE A 71 -9.45 -19.91 -8.23
N LEU A 72 -10.61 -20.29 -8.77
CA LEU A 72 -11.26 -19.54 -9.84
C LEU A 72 -11.71 -18.14 -9.35
N TYR A 73 -12.27 -18.04 -8.14
CA TYR A 73 -12.75 -16.79 -7.56
C TYR A 73 -11.63 -15.76 -7.39
N GLN A 74 -10.48 -16.18 -6.86
CA GLN A 74 -9.30 -15.30 -6.72
C GLN A 74 -8.80 -14.81 -8.08
N ALA A 75 -8.65 -15.71 -9.05
CA ALA A 75 -8.20 -15.35 -10.39
C ALA A 75 -9.17 -14.38 -11.10
N LEU A 76 -10.48 -14.56 -10.91
CA LEU A 76 -11.49 -13.66 -11.49
C LEU A 76 -11.50 -12.30 -10.80
N GLY A 77 -11.36 -12.24 -9.47
CA GLY A 77 -11.28 -10.99 -8.74
C GLY A 77 -10.16 -10.11 -9.27
N ASP A 78 -8.94 -10.66 -9.41
CA ASP A 78 -7.79 -9.95 -9.98
C ASP A 78 -8.04 -9.54 -11.44
N GLY A 79 -8.62 -10.44 -12.25
CA GLY A 79 -8.88 -10.20 -13.67
C GLY A 79 -9.95 -9.12 -13.89
N PHE A 80 -11.06 -9.19 -13.18
CA PHE A 80 -12.17 -8.24 -13.30
C PHE A 80 -11.77 -6.86 -12.76
N HIS A 81 -11.02 -6.80 -11.68
CA HIS A 81 -10.49 -5.54 -11.17
C HIS A 81 -9.61 -4.84 -12.22
N ARG A 82 -8.75 -5.56 -12.92
CA ARG A 82 -7.95 -4.99 -14.02
C ARG A 82 -8.81 -4.46 -15.16
N VAL A 83 -9.87 -5.15 -15.52
CA VAL A 83 -10.82 -4.70 -16.56
C VAL A 83 -11.58 -3.46 -16.09
N GLU A 84 -12.06 -3.43 -14.85
CA GLU A 84 -12.74 -2.29 -14.26
C GLU A 84 -11.87 -1.04 -14.24
N VAL A 85 -10.62 -1.16 -13.81
CA VAL A 85 -9.63 -0.07 -13.85
C VAL A 85 -9.44 0.46 -15.27
N ALA A 86 -9.32 -0.43 -16.27
CA ALA A 86 -9.17 -0.02 -17.66
C ALA A 86 -10.41 0.72 -18.20
N LEU A 87 -11.61 0.25 -17.88
CA LEU A 87 -12.87 0.89 -18.28
C LEU A 87 -13.06 2.26 -17.61
N ASN A 88 -12.73 2.36 -16.32
CA ASN A 88 -12.74 3.63 -15.59
C ASN A 88 -11.73 4.63 -16.19
N HIS A 89 -10.56 4.15 -16.60
CA HIS A 89 -9.57 4.97 -17.29
C HIS A 89 -10.11 5.50 -18.64
N LEU A 90 -10.76 4.65 -19.43
CA LEU A 90 -11.39 5.05 -20.70
C LEU A 90 -12.52 6.07 -20.49
N SER A 91 -13.31 5.91 -19.43
CA SER A 91 -14.36 6.87 -19.06
C SER A 91 -13.76 8.22 -18.65
N ALA A 92 -12.67 8.22 -17.89
CA ALA A 92 -11.97 9.45 -17.48
C ALA A 92 -11.37 10.22 -18.66
N LEU A 93 -10.91 9.54 -19.71
CA LEU A 93 -10.46 10.18 -20.95
C LEU A 93 -11.58 10.95 -21.66
N ARG A 94 -12.83 10.62 -21.37
CA ARG A 94 -14.02 11.26 -21.95
C ARG A 94 -14.43 12.56 -21.24
N ASP A 95 -14.07 12.71 -19.96
CA ASP A 95 -14.54 13.81 -19.08
C ASP A 95 -13.54 14.96 -18.93
N ALA A 96 -12.57 15.11 -19.85
CA ALA A 96 -11.59 16.19 -19.92
C ALA A 96 -10.76 16.48 -18.63
N LYS A 97 -10.81 15.60 -17.62
CA LYS A 97 -9.93 15.64 -16.45
C LYS A 97 -8.82 14.62 -16.57
N ASP A 98 -7.60 15.01 -16.26
CA ASP A 98 -6.47 14.11 -16.19
C ASP A 98 -6.54 13.27 -14.91
N VAL A 99 -7.13 12.08 -14.98
CA VAL A 99 -7.08 11.12 -13.88
C VAL A 99 -5.70 10.50 -13.81
N VAL A 100 -5.05 10.60 -12.65
CA VAL A 100 -3.75 9.97 -12.36
C VAL A 100 -3.87 9.06 -11.16
N GLU A 101 -3.52 7.79 -11.37
CA GLU A 101 -3.55 6.76 -10.33
C GLU A 101 -2.17 6.55 -9.72
N LEU A 102 -2.10 6.64 -8.38
CA LEU A 102 -0.88 6.47 -7.60
C LEU A 102 -1.01 5.26 -6.67
N SER A 103 -0.05 4.33 -6.70
CA SER A 103 0.04 3.24 -5.71
C SER A 103 1.12 3.56 -4.68
N LEU A 104 0.69 3.92 -3.47
CA LEU A 104 1.52 4.44 -2.40
C LEU A 104 1.18 3.77 -1.07
N SER A 105 2.11 3.80 -0.08
CA SER A 105 1.78 3.32 1.26
C SER A 105 0.83 4.28 1.98
N THR A 106 -0.06 3.71 2.81
CA THR A 106 -0.99 4.47 3.66
C THR A 106 -0.25 5.52 4.48
N ALA A 107 0.86 5.14 5.13
CA ALA A 107 1.64 6.07 5.94
C ALA A 107 2.24 7.22 5.12
N PHE A 108 2.77 6.95 3.93
CA PHE A 108 3.31 7.99 3.06
C PHE A 108 2.22 8.97 2.62
N VAL A 109 1.07 8.46 2.20
CA VAL A 109 -0.05 9.34 1.81
C VAL A 109 -0.50 10.19 2.99
N THR A 110 -0.71 9.58 4.16
CA THR A 110 -1.24 10.28 5.34
C THR A 110 -0.29 11.35 5.87
N HIS A 111 0.99 11.01 6.05
CA HIS A 111 1.92 11.88 6.77
C HIS A 111 2.78 12.76 5.87
N TRP A 112 2.98 12.37 4.60
CA TRP A 112 3.80 13.15 3.68
C TRP A 112 2.99 13.85 2.59
N LEU A 113 2.07 13.16 1.92
CA LEU A 113 1.38 13.69 0.74
C LEU A 113 0.15 14.55 1.12
N VAL A 114 -0.71 14.08 2.02
CA VAL A 114 -1.94 14.80 2.43
C VAL A 114 -1.65 16.24 2.87
N PRO A 115 -0.61 16.53 3.69
CA PRO A 115 -0.27 17.92 4.03
C PRO A 115 0.15 18.78 2.83
N ARG A 116 0.48 18.17 1.70
CA ARG A 116 0.90 18.85 0.45
C ARG A 116 -0.19 18.95 -0.61
N LEU A 117 -1.36 18.34 -0.38
CA LEU A 117 -2.47 18.40 -1.35
C LEU A 117 -2.88 19.83 -1.73
N PRO A 118 -2.89 20.84 -0.84
CA PRO A 118 -3.17 22.23 -1.25
C PRO A 118 -2.17 22.75 -2.29
N ALA A 119 -0.87 22.50 -2.11
CA ALA A 119 0.16 22.90 -3.07
C ALA A 119 0.09 22.06 -4.36
N PHE A 120 -0.25 20.78 -4.24
CA PHE A 120 -0.49 19.91 -5.39
C PHE A 120 -1.65 20.43 -6.25
N HIS A 121 -2.81 20.76 -5.65
CA HIS A 121 -3.96 21.29 -6.38
C HIS A 121 -3.69 22.63 -7.03
N GLN A 122 -2.81 23.47 -6.45
CA GLN A 122 -2.36 24.71 -7.09
C GLN A 122 -1.49 24.44 -8.33
N ALA A 123 -0.62 23.42 -8.27
CA ALA A 123 0.25 23.05 -9.39
C ALA A 123 -0.51 22.28 -10.49
N PHE A 124 -1.53 21.51 -10.12
CA PHE A 124 -2.27 20.60 -11.01
C PHE A 124 -3.80 20.74 -10.81
N PRO A 125 -4.41 21.89 -11.14
CA PRO A 125 -5.83 22.17 -10.83
C PRO A 125 -6.81 21.29 -11.61
N SER A 126 -6.41 20.73 -12.77
CA SER A 126 -7.22 19.86 -13.63
C SER A 126 -7.02 18.37 -13.38
N VAL A 127 -6.20 17.98 -12.39
CA VAL A 127 -5.87 16.57 -12.11
C VAL A 127 -6.78 16.01 -11.03
N ASP A 128 -7.39 14.86 -11.35
CA ASP A 128 -8.03 13.98 -10.37
C ASP A 128 -7.04 12.91 -9.92
N LEU A 129 -6.59 12.97 -8.64
CA LEU A 129 -5.76 11.91 -8.06
C LEU A 129 -6.61 10.76 -7.54
N ARG A 130 -6.22 9.55 -7.92
CA ARG A 130 -6.75 8.31 -7.34
C ARG A 130 -5.64 7.54 -6.65
N PHE A 131 -5.94 6.99 -5.47
CA PHE A 131 -4.94 6.28 -4.67
C PHE A 131 -5.30 4.82 -4.53
N GLN A 132 -4.38 3.96 -4.92
CA GLN A 132 -4.33 2.57 -4.50
C GLN A 132 -3.41 2.50 -3.28
N LEU A 133 -4.00 2.50 -2.07
CA LEU A 133 -3.24 2.41 -0.85
C LEU A 133 -2.82 0.97 -0.59
N ILE A 134 -1.54 0.81 -0.28
CA ILE A 134 -0.97 -0.48 0.09
C ILE A 134 -0.46 -0.40 1.54
N PRO A 135 -0.59 -1.49 2.32
CA PRO A 135 0.07 -1.56 3.61
C PRO A 135 1.59 -1.53 3.42
N SER A 136 2.33 -1.50 4.50
CA SER A 136 3.78 -1.22 4.59
C SER A 136 4.70 -2.00 3.64
N ASN A 137 4.23 -3.07 3.01
CA ASN A 137 5.03 -3.88 2.10
C ASN A 137 5.10 -3.26 0.69
N LEU A 138 6.09 -2.41 0.47
CA LEU A 138 6.36 -1.73 -0.81
C LEU A 138 7.08 -2.64 -1.82
N ARG A 139 6.67 -3.90 -1.96
CA ARG A 139 7.22 -4.88 -2.91
C ARG A 139 6.28 -5.08 -4.10
N GLY A 140 6.84 -5.61 -5.18
CA GLY A 140 6.12 -5.91 -6.42
C GLY A 140 6.10 -4.76 -7.42
N GLY A 141 5.53 -5.00 -8.60
CA GLY A 141 5.44 -4.01 -9.67
C GLY A 141 4.34 -2.96 -9.45
N PRO A 142 4.29 -1.92 -10.28
CA PRO A 142 3.28 -0.86 -10.22
C PRO A 142 1.87 -1.34 -10.56
N GLY A 143 1.70 -2.55 -11.13
CA GLY A 143 0.39 -2.99 -11.62
C GLY A 143 -0.09 -2.14 -12.79
N THR A 144 -1.35 -1.68 -12.73
CA THR A 144 -2.00 -0.87 -13.78
C THR A 144 -1.96 0.63 -13.51
N VAL A 145 -1.49 1.07 -12.34
CA VAL A 145 -1.44 2.49 -11.97
C VAL A 145 -0.42 3.29 -12.79
N ASP A 146 -0.54 4.60 -12.79
CA ASP A 146 0.38 5.48 -13.52
C ASP A 146 1.76 5.55 -12.85
N LEU A 147 1.78 5.72 -11.51
CA LEU A 147 3.00 5.73 -10.72
C LEU A 147 2.82 4.90 -9.45
N ALA A 148 3.85 4.17 -9.07
CA ALA A 148 3.90 3.43 -7.82
C ALA A 148 5.20 3.71 -7.07
N MET A 149 5.13 3.87 -5.74
CA MET A 149 6.33 3.89 -4.91
C MET A 149 6.67 2.47 -4.47
N ARG A 150 7.89 2.04 -4.75
CA ARG A 150 8.38 0.71 -4.35
C ARG A 150 9.81 0.78 -3.87
N MET A 151 10.17 -0.20 -3.04
CA MET A 151 11.56 -0.47 -2.71
C MET A 151 12.12 -1.36 -3.83
N LYS A 152 13.09 -0.85 -4.59
CA LYS A 152 13.59 -1.54 -5.77
C LYS A 152 14.61 -2.62 -5.41
N GLY A 153 14.45 -3.81 -6.03
CA GLY A 153 15.51 -4.79 -6.25
C GLY A 153 16.27 -4.47 -7.55
N GLU A 154 17.43 -5.10 -7.77
CA GLU A 154 18.37 -4.73 -8.84
C GLU A 154 17.93 -5.01 -10.29
N HIS A 155 16.80 -5.72 -10.54
CA HIS A 155 16.47 -6.27 -11.86
C HIS A 155 15.00 -6.05 -12.26
N ASP A 156 14.59 -4.82 -12.57
CA ASP A 156 13.25 -4.58 -13.13
C ASP A 156 13.33 -3.89 -14.49
N ALA A 157 13.67 -4.68 -15.54
CA ALA A 157 13.73 -4.19 -16.94
C ALA A 157 12.37 -3.71 -17.47
N ASP A 158 11.26 -4.16 -16.86
CA ASP A 158 9.90 -3.89 -17.32
C ASP A 158 9.35 -2.53 -16.87
N TYR A 159 10.10 -1.81 -16.00
CA TYR A 159 9.64 -0.56 -15.40
C TYR A 159 10.59 0.60 -15.70
N HIS A 160 10.02 1.79 -15.91
CA HIS A 160 10.74 3.04 -15.68
C HIS A 160 10.91 3.20 -14.18
N SER A 161 12.08 3.63 -13.74
CA SER A 161 12.41 3.73 -12.32
C SER A 161 13.18 5.03 -12.05
N TRP A 162 12.67 5.84 -11.10
CA TRP A 162 13.30 7.07 -10.66
C TRP A 162 13.57 7.00 -9.17
N HIS A 163 14.80 7.28 -8.77
CA HIS A 163 15.20 7.34 -7.36
C HIS A 163 14.36 8.41 -6.64
N PHE A 164 13.72 8.02 -5.54
CA PHE A 164 12.88 8.88 -4.73
C PHE A 164 13.57 9.30 -3.43
N ALA A 165 14.03 8.34 -2.63
CA ALA A 165 14.73 8.58 -1.39
C ALA A 165 15.54 7.35 -0.96
N PRO A 166 16.67 7.53 -0.22
CA PRO A 166 17.34 6.42 0.46
C PRO A 166 16.46 5.90 1.60
N GLU A 167 16.59 4.62 1.94
CA GLU A 167 15.99 4.07 3.14
C GLU A 167 16.86 4.45 4.36
N LEU A 168 16.48 5.55 4.99
CA LEU A 168 17.05 6.03 6.25
C LEU A 168 15.97 6.00 7.33
N ILE A 169 16.27 5.33 8.43
CA ILE A 169 15.35 5.14 9.55
C ILE A 169 16.00 5.69 10.81
N ILE A 170 15.25 6.47 11.57
CA ILE A 170 15.65 7.00 12.87
C ILE A 170 14.56 6.73 13.91
N PRO A 171 14.88 6.57 15.20
CA PRO A 171 13.89 6.59 16.26
C PRO A 171 13.26 7.98 16.38
N VAL A 172 11.92 8.04 16.38
CA VAL A 172 11.15 9.29 16.52
C VAL A 172 10.06 9.16 17.58
N CYS A 173 9.75 10.26 18.25
CA CYS A 173 8.63 10.36 19.18
C CYS A 173 8.04 11.78 19.17
N SER A 174 6.92 12.00 19.85
CA SER A 174 6.42 13.37 20.07
C SER A 174 7.31 14.13 21.07
N PRO A 175 7.38 15.46 20.98
CA PRO A 175 8.10 16.27 21.97
C PRO A 175 7.60 16.04 23.41
N SER A 176 6.29 15.87 23.60
CA SER A 176 5.69 15.60 24.92
C SER A 176 6.21 14.28 25.52
N TYR A 177 6.33 13.24 24.69
CA TYR A 177 6.89 11.97 25.16
C TYR A 177 8.34 12.12 25.64
N LEU A 178 9.15 12.85 24.88
CA LEU A 178 10.57 13.06 25.21
C LEU A 178 10.77 13.99 26.43
N ALA A 179 9.84 14.94 26.66
CA ALA A 179 9.91 15.84 27.82
C ALA A 179 9.78 15.09 29.16
N GLU A 180 9.08 13.98 29.18
CA GLU A 180 8.88 13.15 30.39
C GLU A 180 9.93 12.05 30.53
N ARG A 181 10.79 11.85 29.56
CA ARG A 181 11.74 10.73 29.48
C ARG A 181 13.11 11.19 28.96
N LYS A 182 14.15 10.42 29.31
CA LYS A 182 15.48 10.64 28.72
C LYS A 182 15.49 10.17 27.25
N PRO A 183 16.38 10.72 26.40
CA PRO A 183 16.59 10.19 25.06
C PRO A 183 16.94 8.69 25.08
N LEU A 184 16.46 7.95 24.10
CA LEU A 184 16.79 6.54 23.91
C LEU A 184 18.23 6.42 23.39
N LEU A 185 19.13 5.88 24.19
CA LEU A 185 20.56 5.77 23.84
C LEU A 185 20.91 4.41 23.23
N GLY A 186 20.04 3.40 23.38
CA GLY A 186 20.27 2.04 22.91
C GLY A 186 21.40 1.34 23.67
N VAL A 187 21.62 1.68 24.95
CA VAL A 187 22.64 1.09 25.79
C VAL A 187 22.11 -0.08 26.63
N PRO A 188 22.98 -1.05 27.04
CA PRO A 188 22.55 -2.15 27.90
C PRO A 188 21.97 -1.65 29.21
N GLY A 189 20.83 -2.24 29.62
CA GLY A 189 20.14 -1.88 30.88
C GLY A 189 19.24 -0.65 30.80
N GLU A 190 19.12 0.00 29.65
CA GLU A 190 18.16 1.06 29.42
C GLU A 190 16.72 0.52 29.53
N SER A 191 15.82 1.27 30.14
CA SER A 191 14.46 0.85 30.39
C SER A 191 13.49 2.05 30.41
N GLY A 192 12.19 1.77 30.48
CA GLY A 192 11.16 2.79 30.69
C GLY A 192 10.62 3.43 29.43
N HIS A 193 11.03 3.00 28.24
CA HIS A 193 10.41 3.41 26.98
C HIS A 193 9.29 2.46 26.54
N THR A 194 8.36 2.97 25.76
CA THR A 194 7.43 2.17 24.95
C THR A 194 7.93 2.18 23.53
N LEU A 195 8.27 1.01 23.00
CA LEU A 195 8.73 0.85 21.63
C LEU A 195 7.53 0.46 20.74
N LEU A 196 7.30 1.26 19.71
CA LEU A 196 6.25 1.01 18.73
C LEU A 196 6.83 0.24 17.55
N HIS A 197 6.34 -0.97 17.33
CA HIS A 197 6.88 -1.90 16.36
C HIS A 197 5.92 -2.12 15.18
N LEU A 198 6.50 -2.31 13.99
CA LEU A 198 5.80 -2.74 12.79
C LEU A 198 6.09 -4.23 12.53
N SER A 199 5.07 -5.09 12.58
CA SER A 199 5.23 -6.56 12.45
C SER A 199 5.88 -7.01 11.15
N ASP A 200 5.62 -6.31 10.05
CA ASP A 200 6.18 -6.62 8.72
C ASP A 200 7.45 -5.83 8.37
N ALA A 201 8.12 -5.25 9.37
CA ALA A 201 9.37 -4.54 9.13
C ALA A 201 10.45 -5.50 8.59
N HIS A 202 10.98 -5.19 7.41
CA HIS A 202 12.00 -6.01 6.72
C HIS A 202 13.45 -5.67 7.15
N PHE A 203 13.61 -5.03 8.28
CA PHE A 203 14.89 -4.86 8.97
C PHE A 203 14.77 -5.42 10.39
N ASP A 204 15.89 -5.87 10.97
CA ASP A 204 15.91 -6.33 12.35
C ASP A 204 15.65 -5.13 13.29
N PRO A 205 14.56 -5.13 14.07
CA PRO A 205 14.28 -4.05 15.03
C PRO A 205 15.40 -3.80 16.02
N LYS A 206 16.20 -4.82 16.35
CA LYS A 206 17.38 -4.69 17.21
C LYS A 206 18.41 -3.70 16.66
N THR A 207 18.50 -3.59 15.32
CA THR A 207 19.40 -2.63 14.66
C THR A 207 18.99 -1.19 14.92
N LEU A 208 17.70 -0.93 15.07
CA LEU A 208 17.18 0.43 15.33
C LEU A 208 17.24 0.81 16.81
N TRP A 209 17.06 -0.19 17.69
CA TRP A 209 17.02 0.04 19.14
C TRP A 209 18.38 -0.10 19.82
N GLY A 210 19.45 -0.23 19.05
CA GLY A 210 20.81 -0.49 19.51
C GLY A 210 21.12 -1.99 19.50
N ALA A 211 22.19 -2.37 18.82
CA ALA A 211 22.68 -3.74 18.67
C ALA A 211 23.26 -4.30 19.98
N THR A 212 22.60 -4.07 21.10
CA THR A 212 23.02 -4.66 22.37
C THR A 212 22.34 -6.00 22.53
N THR A 213 23.16 -7.00 22.85
CA THR A 213 22.76 -8.35 23.24
C THR A 213 21.92 -8.39 24.53
N ALA A 214 21.58 -7.24 25.09
CA ALA A 214 20.63 -7.12 26.18
C ALA A 214 19.20 -7.19 25.62
N PRO A 215 18.35 -8.00 26.21
CA PRO A 215 16.97 -8.13 25.72
C PRO A 215 16.24 -6.78 25.79
N VAL A 216 15.39 -6.52 24.80
CA VAL A 216 14.32 -5.50 24.80
C VAL A 216 13.41 -5.64 26.05
N ALA A 217 13.72 -6.60 26.91
CA ALA A 217 12.96 -7.06 28.08
C ALA A 217 12.63 -5.97 29.13
N HIS A 218 13.19 -4.80 29.04
CA HIS A 218 12.94 -3.69 29.98
C HIS A 218 12.13 -2.54 29.36
N HIS A 219 11.70 -2.68 28.09
CA HIS A 219 10.83 -1.74 27.40
C HIS A 219 9.46 -2.38 27.15
N ALA A 220 8.40 -1.57 27.24
CA ALA A 220 7.10 -2.00 26.74
C ALA A 220 7.15 -2.05 25.21
N LEU A 221 6.56 -3.09 24.61
CA LEU A 221 6.47 -3.25 23.16
C LEU A 221 5.00 -3.22 22.74
N LEU A 222 4.66 -2.34 21.80
CA LEU A 222 3.38 -2.32 21.11
C LEU A 222 3.63 -2.63 19.63
N GLU A 223 2.99 -3.68 19.14
CA GLU A 223 3.15 -4.16 17.77
C GLU A 223 1.90 -3.88 16.94
N PHE A 224 2.11 -3.37 15.72
CA PHE A 224 1.07 -3.01 14.77
C PHE A 224 1.41 -3.56 13.38
N SER A 225 0.39 -3.90 12.62
CA SER A 225 0.52 -4.36 11.22
C SER A 225 0.48 -3.21 10.19
N ASP A 226 0.15 -1.98 10.58
CA ASP A 226 0.10 -0.82 9.70
C ASP A 226 0.99 0.31 10.24
N TYR A 227 1.89 0.79 9.38
CA TYR A 227 2.85 1.83 9.74
C TYR A 227 2.20 3.20 9.99
N ALA A 228 1.06 3.51 9.36
CA ALA A 228 0.35 4.75 9.65
C ALA A 228 -0.15 4.79 11.11
N VAL A 229 -0.58 3.63 11.65
CA VAL A 229 -0.99 3.50 13.05
C VAL A 229 0.21 3.63 13.99
N VAL A 230 1.37 3.06 13.64
CA VAL A 230 2.62 3.23 14.40
C VAL A 230 2.97 4.71 14.53
N LEU A 231 2.95 5.45 13.43
CA LEU A 231 3.25 6.89 13.45
C LEU A 231 2.20 7.70 14.19
N GLN A 232 0.92 7.36 14.06
CA GLN A 232 -0.13 8.03 14.81
C GLN A 232 0.02 7.82 16.32
N ALA A 233 0.41 6.61 16.75
CA ALA A 233 0.70 6.33 18.15
C ALA A 233 1.89 7.17 18.66
N ALA A 234 2.95 7.31 17.87
CA ALA A 234 4.10 8.16 18.21
C ALA A 234 3.72 9.64 18.32
N LEU A 235 2.95 10.17 17.36
CA LEU A 235 2.44 11.54 17.37
C LEU A 235 1.56 11.84 18.60
N SER A 236 0.82 10.83 19.05
CA SER A 236 -0.05 10.92 20.23
C SER A 236 0.70 10.71 21.57
N GLY A 237 2.03 10.60 21.56
CA GLY A 237 2.81 10.43 22.80
C GLY A 237 2.85 8.98 23.30
N GLY A 238 2.46 8.00 22.48
CA GLY A 238 2.38 6.59 22.89
C GLY A 238 3.73 5.87 22.97
N GLY A 239 4.81 6.43 22.41
CA GLY A 239 6.11 5.77 22.43
C GLY A 239 7.09 6.27 21.38
N VAL A 240 8.18 5.50 21.21
CA VAL A 240 9.21 5.69 20.21
C VAL A 240 8.93 4.78 19.02
N ALA A 241 8.84 5.35 17.82
CA ALA A 241 8.57 4.66 16.56
C ALA A 241 9.80 4.65 15.64
N PRO A 242 9.92 3.66 14.73
CA PRO A 242 10.81 3.74 13.58
C PRO A 242 10.29 4.83 12.63
N GLY A 243 11.09 5.85 12.39
CA GLY A 243 10.76 6.96 11.47
C GLY A 243 11.52 6.81 10.15
N TRP A 244 10.88 6.32 9.09
CA TRP A 244 11.42 6.41 7.73
C TRP A 244 11.42 7.86 7.30
N ILE A 245 12.59 8.44 7.03
CA ILE A 245 12.72 9.87 6.70
C ILE A 245 11.84 10.27 5.53
N SER A 246 11.69 9.42 4.53
CA SER A 246 10.79 9.65 3.39
C SER A 246 9.31 9.80 3.79
N VAL A 247 8.91 9.42 5.00
CA VAL A 247 7.54 9.54 5.51
C VAL A 247 7.45 10.61 6.61
N VAL A 248 8.44 10.63 7.53
CA VAL A 248 8.39 11.52 8.71
C VAL A 248 9.09 12.86 8.49
N SER A 249 9.61 13.16 7.28
CA SER A 249 10.26 14.45 6.99
C SER A 249 9.39 15.63 7.38
N ARG A 250 8.10 15.61 7.02
CA ARG A 250 7.19 16.71 7.34
C ARG A 250 6.94 16.84 8.85
N PRO A 251 6.54 15.80 9.59
CA PRO A 251 6.44 15.84 11.05
C PRO A 251 7.71 16.33 11.77
N LEU A 252 8.90 15.98 11.26
CA LEU A 252 10.17 16.46 11.81
C LEU A 252 10.37 17.97 11.55
N LEU A 253 10.06 18.44 10.34
CA LEU A 253 10.16 19.86 9.96
C LEU A 253 9.17 20.72 10.71
N ASP A 254 7.98 20.20 10.98
CA ASP A 254 6.93 20.91 11.75
C ASP A 254 7.12 20.78 13.27
N GLY A 255 8.07 19.95 13.73
CA GLY A 255 8.35 19.73 15.15
C GLY A 255 7.30 18.89 15.87
N THR A 256 6.35 18.24 15.17
CA THR A 256 5.36 17.34 15.76
C THR A 256 5.95 15.98 16.13
N LEU A 257 7.03 15.58 15.43
CA LEU A 257 7.94 14.53 15.83
C LEU A 257 9.35 15.10 16.02
N VAL A 258 10.11 14.49 16.92
CA VAL A 258 11.51 14.78 17.15
C VAL A 258 12.32 13.49 17.15
N PRO A 259 13.63 13.53 16.82
CA PRO A 259 14.51 12.38 17.01
C PRO A 259 14.52 11.99 18.49
N ALA A 260 14.25 10.73 18.77
CA ALA A 260 14.24 10.17 20.13
C ALA A 260 15.62 9.61 20.53
N SER A 261 16.54 9.50 19.57
CA SER A 261 17.84 8.84 19.72
C SER A 261 18.80 9.31 18.64
N PRO A 262 20.14 9.29 18.90
CA PRO A 262 21.15 9.49 17.86
C PRO A 262 21.30 8.29 16.91
N LEU A 263 20.62 7.18 17.18
CA LEU A 263 20.71 5.98 16.36
C LEU A 263 20.13 6.19 14.95
N ARG A 264 20.79 5.61 13.97
CA ARG A 264 20.42 5.72 12.56
C ARG A 264 20.66 4.40 11.85
N VAL A 265 19.70 3.97 11.07
CA VAL A 265 19.82 2.77 10.23
C VAL A 265 19.78 3.18 8.76
N ARG A 266 20.88 2.93 8.05
CA ARG A 266 20.98 3.01 6.60
C ARG A 266 21.04 1.60 6.06
N THR A 267 19.99 1.15 5.39
CA THR A 267 19.91 -0.24 4.89
C THR A 267 20.63 -0.46 3.57
N GLY A 268 21.04 0.63 2.90
CA GLY A 268 21.56 0.60 1.53
C GLY A 268 20.46 0.46 0.47
N LYS A 269 19.20 0.31 0.86
CA LYS A 269 18.05 0.24 -0.05
C LYS A 269 17.53 1.64 -0.37
N HIS A 270 16.77 1.73 -1.47
CA HIS A 270 16.21 2.99 -1.95
C HIS A 270 14.75 2.81 -2.34
N PHE A 271 13.95 3.82 -2.04
CA PHE A 271 12.60 3.97 -2.58
C PHE A 271 12.68 4.56 -3.98
N HIS A 272 11.86 4.03 -4.88
CA HIS A 272 11.76 4.49 -6.26
C HIS A 272 10.30 4.74 -6.63
N LEU A 273 10.07 5.74 -7.48
CA LEU A 273 8.84 5.83 -8.25
C LEU A 273 9.00 4.94 -9.49
N LEU A 274 8.01 4.09 -9.75
CA LEU A 274 7.97 3.17 -10.87
C LEU A 274 6.78 3.46 -11.77
N ALA A 275 6.96 3.27 -13.09
CA ALA A 275 5.89 3.23 -14.07
C ALA A 275 6.14 2.09 -15.07
N ALA A 276 5.08 1.44 -15.55
CA ALA A 276 5.20 0.34 -16.51
C ALA A 276 5.71 0.84 -17.87
N ARG A 277 6.74 0.18 -18.45
CA ARG A 277 7.26 0.53 -19.78
C ARG A 277 6.28 0.24 -20.91
N GLY A 278 5.37 -0.71 -20.70
CA GLY A 278 4.32 -1.05 -21.68
C GLY A 278 3.20 -0.01 -21.82
N LYS A 279 3.21 1.05 -20.97
CA LYS A 279 2.22 2.14 -21.00
C LYS A 279 2.94 3.45 -21.34
N PRO A 280 2.50 4.22 -22.38
CA PRO A 280 3.06 5.52 -22.67
C PRO A 280 2.93 6.45 -21.47
N LEU A 281 4.02 7.11 -21.08
CA LEU A 281 4.00 8.12 -20.03
C LEU A 281 3.32 9.39 -20.55
N ARG A 282 2.18 9.76 -19.97
CA ARG A 282 1.49 11.01 -20.27
C ARG A 282 2.28 12.19 -19.67
N ASP A 283 2.24 13.34 -20.33
CA ASP A 283 2.97 14.53 -19.86
C ASP A 283 2.58 14.93 -18.44
N VAL A 284 1.30 14.81 -18.08
CA VAL A 284 0.81 15.08 -16.72
C VAL A 284 1.42 14.12 -15.68
N VAL A 285 1.61 12.85 -16.03
CA VAL A 285 2.26 11.85 -15.15
C VAL A 285 3.73 12.18 -14.96
N VAL A 286 4.41 12.61 -16.03
CA VAL A 286 5.80 13.10 -15.99
C VAL A 286 5.92 14.32 -15.06
N ALA A 287 5.03 15.29 -15.22
CA ALA A 287 5.03 16.51 -14.39
C ALA A 287 4.77 16.21 -12.90
N ILE A 288 3.82 15.29 -12.61
CA ILE A 288 3.54 14.85 -11.23
C ILE A 288 4.72 14.09 -10.63
N ARG A 289 5.34 13.19 -11.39
CA ARG A 289 6.57 12.51 -10.96
C ARG A 289 7.65 13.51 -10.57
N ASP A 290 7.91 14.50 -11.43
CA ASP A 290 8.97 15.48 -11.21
C ASP A 290 8.65 16.37 -9.99
N TRP A 291 7.39 16.73 -9.80
CA TRP A 291 6.94 17.44 -8.60
C TRP A 291 7.16 16.61 -7.33
N LEU A 292 6.80 15.34 -7.32
CA LEU A 292 7.00 14.45 -6.18
C LEU A 292 8.49 14.29 -5.83
N LEU A 293 9.34 14.10 -6.85
CA LEU A 293 10.81 13.98 -6.68
C LEU A 293 11.40 15.27 -6.12
N ASP A 294 10.98 16.44 -6.63
CA ASP A 294 11.49 17.73 -6.18
C ASP A 294 11.06 18.03 -4.73
N GLN A 295 9.80 17.78 -4.37
CA GLN A 295 9.32 17.93 -3.00
C GLN A 295 10.10 17.05 -2.02
N MET A 296 10.39 15.81 -2.38
CA MET A 296 11.17 14.91 -1.52
C MET A 296 12.63 15.36 -1.41
N ARG A 297 13.25 15.80 -2.49
CA ARG A 297 14.61 16.33 -2.48
C ARG A 297 14.73 17.53 -1.53
N GLN A 298 13.79 18.47 -1.62
CA GLN A 298 13.75 19.64 -0.72
C GLN A 298 13.58 19.22 0.74
N ASP A 299 12.73 18.25 1.04
CA ASP A 299 12.56 17.73 2.39
C ASP A 299 13.86 17.10 2.91
N MET A 300 14.50 16.27 2.12
CA MET A 300 15.76 15.62 2.51
C MET A 300 16.85 16.64 2.84
N GLU A 301 16.99 17.72 2.04
CA GLU A 301 17.91 18.80 2.28
C GLU A 301 17.62 19.55 3.61
N ARG A 302 16.33 19.80 3.89
CA ARG A 302 15.89 20.53 5.09
C ARG A 302 15.95 19.71 6.36
N VAL A 303 15.72 18.40 6.27
CA VAL A 303 15.72 17.49 7.43
C VAL A 303 17.16 17.08 7.82
N ALA A 304 18.11 17.04 6.88
CA ALA A 304 19.47 16.61 7.15
C ALA A 304 20.12 17.30 8.38
N PRO A 305 20.03 18.64 8.55
CA PRO A 305 20.60 19.30 9.73
C PRO A 305 19.91 18.93 11.06
N LEU A 306 18.61 18.54 11.01
CA LEU A 306 17.87 18.12 12.22
C LEU A 306 18.31 16.74 12.68
N ILE A 307 18.63 15.87 11.71
CA ILE A 307 19.07 14.52 11.98
C ILE A 307 20.53 14.54 12.43
N ASP A 308 21.36 15.41 11.87
CA ASP A 308 22.82 15.42 12.14
C ASP A 308 23.16 16.05 13.51
N ARG A 309 22.24 16.80 14.11
CA ARG A 309 22.40 17.41 15.45
C ARG A 309 21.85 16.55 16.60
N ALA A 310 21.02 15.56 16.30
CA ALA A 310 20.45 14.64 17.27
C ALA A 310 21.37 13.44 17.47
#